data_6a8726aec4257632d184ba174d66b9ea
#
_entry.id   6a8726aec4257632d184ba174d66b9ea
#
_cell.length_a   1.000
_cell.length_b   1.000
_cell.length_c   1.000
_cell.angle_alpha   90.00
_cell.angle_beta   90.00
_cell.angle_gamma   90.00
#
_symmetry.space_group_name_H-M   'P 1'
#
loop_
_entity.id
_entity.type
_entity.pdbx_description
1 polymer ?
#
loop_
_entity_poly.entity_id
_entity_poly.type
_entity_poly.pdbx_seq_one_letter_code
_entity_poly.pdbx_strand_id
1 'polypeptide(L)'
;VMSLTESTVNESLKKLIDPNTEKSLIDTKSVESIDIVDDKPNLKICLGYPAKNFAETLNHMIIDRLLSDGITCGTVEITWKIESHSVQKSLQPMKNIKNVIAVASGKGGVGKSTTAVNIALALAGEGSNVGILDADIYGPSIPRMMGLSGQPDSQDGKSLEPMENHGLKAMSIGFLIDEETPMIWRGPMVTQALEQLLTDTQWRELDYLIIDLPPGTGDVQLT
;
A
#
# COMPACT_ATOMS: atom_id res chain seq x y z
N VAL A 1 -26.93 -9.91 -37.20
CA VAL A 1 -26.69 -9.71 -35.75
C VAL A 1 -25.40 -10.43 -35.44
N MET A 2 -24.31 -9.73 -35.15
CA MET A 2 -23.08 -10.38 -34.68
C MET A 2 -23.42 -11.04 -33.32
N SER A 3 -23.15 -12.34 -33.19
CA SER A 3 -23.29 -13.02 -31.90
C SER A 3 -22.31 -12.42 -30.90
N LEU A 4 -22.77 -12.10 -29.71
CA LEU A 4 -21.90 -11.64 -28.62
C LEU A 4 -20.93 -12.77 -28.27
N THR A 5 -19.64 -12.45 -28.29
CA THR A 5 -18.55 -13.38 -27.98
C THR A 5 -17.58 -12.73 -26.98
N GLU A 6 -16.83 -13.55 -26.26
CA GLU A 6 -15.75 -13.06 -25.39
C GLU A 6 -14.76 -12.16 -26.14
N SER A 7 -14.46 -12.47 -27.41
CA SER A 7 -13.57 -11.67 -28.26
C SER A 7 -14.13 -10.26 -28.49
N THR A 8 -15.43 -10.11 -28.77
CA THR A 8 -16.06 -8.79 -28.98
C THR A 8 -16.05 -7.95 -27.71
N VAL A 9 -16.24 -8.56 -26.55
CA VAL A 9 -16.15 -7.89 -25.24
C VAL A 9 -14.72 -7.44 -24.98
N ASN A 10 -13.72 -8.30 -25.21
CA ASN A 10 -12.30 -7.98 -25.06
C ASN A 10 -11.88 -6.81 -25.97
N GLU A 11 -12.33 -6.78 -27.23
CA GLU A 11 -12.06 -5.66 -28.14
C GLU A 11 -12.65 -4.32 -27.66
N SER A 12 -13.82 -4.36 -27.04
CA SER A 12 -14.42 -3.19 -26.42
C SER A 12 -13.62 -2.73 -25.18
N LEU A 13 -13.28 -3.67 -24.27
CA LEU A 13 -12.52 -3.37 -23.07
C LEU A 13 -11.08 -2.90 -23.36
N LYS A 14 -10.49 -3.32 -24.51
CA LYS A 14 -9.18 -2.84 -24.94
C LYS A 14 -9.16 -1.34 -25.26
N LYS A 15 -10.32 -0.76 -25.61
CA LYS A 15 -10.45 0.68 -25.86
C LYS A 15 -10.67 1.49 -24.59
N LEU A 16 -10.97 0.84 -23.46
CA LEU A 16 -11.15 1.47 -22.16
C LEU A 16 -9.80 1.61 -21.48
N ILE A 17 -9.34 2.84 -21.33
CA ILE A 17 -8.10 3.14 -20.63
C ILE A 17 -8.41 3.46 -19.18
N ASP A 18 -7.79 2.72 -18.27
CA ASP A 18 -7.82 2.98 -16.85
C ASP A 18 -6.97 4.23 -16.55
N PRO A 19 -7.54 5.30 -15.97
CA PRO A 19 -6.82 6.54 -15.71
C PRO A 19 -5.68 6.40 -14.69
N ASN A 20 -5.72 5.38 -13.83
CA ASN A 20 -4.70 5.16 -12.81
C ASN A 20 -3.46 4.44 -13.35
N THR A 21 -3.62 3.64 -14.41
CA THR A 21 -2.51 2.88 -15.01
C THR A 21 -2.11 3.39 -16.38
N GLU A 22 -2.94 4.24 -17.00
CA GLU A 22 -2.81 4.71 -18.39
C GLU A 22 -2.77 3.57 -19.42
N LYS A 23 -3.33 2.41 -19.07
CA LYS A 23 -3.40 1.19 -19.88
C LYS A 23 -4.81 0.65 -19.90
N SER A 24 -5.12 -0.18 -20.90
CA SER A 24 -6.40 -0.89 -20.93
C SER A 24 -6.44 -2.02 -19.88
N LEU A 25 -7.65 -2.42 -19.46
CA LEU A 25 -7.85 -3.56 -18.55
C LEU A 25 -7.33 -4.87 -19.16
N ILE A 26 -7.28 -4.97 -20.47
CA ILE A 26 -6.72 -6.12 -21.20
C ILE A 26 -5.20 -6.12 -21.12
N ASP A 27 -4.56 -4.96 -21.33
CA ASP A 27 -3.10 -4.84 -21.32
C ASP A 27 -2.53 -5.06 -19.90
N THR A 28 -3.27 -4.67 -18.87
CA THR A 28 -2.93 -4.91 -17.46
C THR A 28 -3.29 -6.31 -16.99
N LYS A 29 -3.96 -7.12 -17.83
CA LYS A 29 -4.48 -8.45 -17.49
C LYS A 29 -5.43 -8.43 -16.29
N SER A 30 -6.16 -7.34 -16.12
CA SER A 30 -7.10 -7.16 -15.00
C SER A 30 -8.42 -7.90 -15.22
N VAL A 31 -8.73 -8.36 -16.43
CA VAL A 31 -9.94 -9.14 -16.72
C VAL A 31 -9.69 -10.60 -16.34
N GLU A 32 -10.34 -11.09 -15.28
CA GLU A 32 -10.20 -12.48 -14.81
C GLU A 32 -11.14 -13.43 -15.57
N SER A 33 -12.41 -13.03 -15.76
CA SER A 33 -13.37 -13.83 -16.54
C SER A 33 -14.40 -12.95 -17.26
N ILE A 34 -14.92 -13.49 -18.36
CA ILE A 34 -16.04 -12.98 -19.13
C ILE A 34 -17.02 -14.14 -19.35
N ASP A 35 -18.12 -14.12 -18.62
CA ASP A 35 -19.14 -15.16 -18.70
C ASP A 35 -20.38 -14.59 -19.43
N ILE A 36 -20.73 -15.12 -20.60
CA ILE A 36 -21.89 -14.65 -21.36
C ILE A 36 -23.14 -15.46 -20.98
N VAL A 37 -24.12 -14.81 -20.37
CA VAL A 37 -25.39 -15.38 -19.96
C VAL A 37 -26.52 -14.51 -20.53
N ASP A 38 -27.48 -15.11 -21.22
CA ASP A 38 -28.62 -14.41 -21.84
C ASP A 38 -28.22 -13.19 -22.71
N ASP A 39 -27.21 -13.37 -23.56
CA ASP A 39 -26.63 -12.33 -24.41
C ASP A 39 -26.06 -11.10 -23.63
N LYS A 40 -25.69 -11.28 -22.37
CA LYS A 40 -25.06 -10.26 -21.53
C LYS A 40 -23.75 -10.77 -20.95
N PRO A 41 -22.65 -10.01 -21.05
CA PRO A 41 -21.41 -10.38 -20.41
C PRO A 41 -21.46 -10.06 -18.91
N ASN A 42 -21.12 -11.03 -18.07
CA ASN A 42 -20.79 -10.86 -16.67
C ASN A 42 -19.28 -10.85 -16.54
N LEU A 43 -18.75 -9.81 -15.92
CA LEU A 43 -17.31 -9.53 -15.87
C LEU A 43 -16.79 -9.68 -14.45
N LYS A 44 -15.62 -10.32 -14.33
CA LYS A 44 -14.81 -10.26 -13.10
C LYS A 44 -13.51 -9.55 -13.41
N ILE A 45 -13.26 -8.46 -12.70
CA ILE A 45 -12.10 -7.61 -12.85
C ILE A 45 -11.31 -7.66 -11.54
N CYS A 46 -9.99 -7.96 -11.63
CA CYS A 46 -9.08 -7.92 -10.50
C CYS A 46 -7.96 -6.93 -10.79
N LEU A 47 -7.96 -5.82 -10.09
CA LEU A 47 -6.95 -4.77 -10.26
C LEU A 47 -5.68 -5.11 -9.48
N GLY A 48 -4.52 -4.74 -9.99
CA GLY A 48 -3.23 -4.92 -9.32
C GLY A 48 -2.88 -3.80 -8.31
N TYR A 49 -3.82 -2.89 -8.04
CA TYR A 49 -3.67 -1.76 -7.12
C TYR A 49 -4.95 -1.59 -6.27
N PRO A 50 -4.86 -0.97 -5.09
CA PRO A 50 -6.01 -0.76 -4.22
C PRO A 50 -6.97 0.25 -4.85
N ALA A 51 -8.27 -0.05 -4.89
CA ALA A 51 -9.23 0.70 -5.68
C ALA A 51 -10.63 0.77 -5.04
N LYS A 52 -10.71 0.75 -3.71
CA LYS A 52 -12.00 0.75 -2.99
C LYS A 52 -12.92 1.90 -3.42
N ASN A 53 -12.38 3.11 -3.48
CA ASN A 53 -13.16 4.30 -3.85
C ASN A 53 -13.32 4.44 -5.37
N PHE A 54 -12.42 3.86 -6.15
CA PHE A 54 -12.45 3.93 -7.62
C PHE A 54 -13.32 2.86 -8.26
N ALA A 55 -13.59 1.75 -7.57
CA ALA A 55 -14.31 0.60 -8.11
C ALA A 55 -15.68 0.95 -8.72
N GLU A 56 -16.46 1.82 -8.05
CA GLU A 56 -17.76 2.26 -8.57
C GLU A 56 -17.62 3.09 -9.85
N THR A 57 -16.66 3.99 -9.89
CA THR A 57 -16.36 4.80 -11.11
C THR A 57 -15.94 3.91 -12.26
N LEU A 58 -15.04 2.95 -12.01
CA LEU A 58 -14.60 2.01 -13.03
C LEU A 58 -15.75 1.12 -13.53
N ASN A 59 -16.65 0.70 -12.64
CA ASN A 59 -17.84 -0.05 -13.00
C ASN A 59 -18.67 0.73 -14.04
N HIS A 60 -18.97 1.99 -13.78
CA HIS A 60 -19.70 2.85 -14.70
C HIS A 60 -18.96 3.02 -16.03
N MET A 61 -17.65 3.25 -16.01
CA MET A 61 -16.82 3.36 -17.20
C MET A 61 -16.88 2.10 -18.07
N ILE A 62 -16.87 0.91 -17.47
CA ILE A 62 -16.98 -0.37 -18.17
C ILE A 62 -18.37 -0.50 -18.83
N ILE A 63 -19.44 -0.24 -18.09
CA ILE A 63 -20.80 -0.33 -18.60
C ILE A 63 -21.01 0.64 -19.77
N ASP A 64 -20.62 1.90 -19.62
CA ASP A 64 -20.74 2.92 -20.66
C ASP A 64 -19.93 2.58 -21.92
N ARG A 65 -18.73 2.02 -21.72
CA ARG A 65 -17.88 1.57 -22.83
C ARG A 65 -18.55 0.46 -23.63
N LEU A 66 -19.03 -0.58 -22.94
CA LEU A 66 -19.72 -1.71 -23.58
C LEU A 66 -20.99 -1.25 -24.29
N LEU A 67 -21.77 -0.41 -23.64
CA LEU A 67 -23.01 0.14 -24.21
C LEU A 67 -22.76 0.94 -25.48
N SER A 68 -21.66 1.71 -25.54
CA SER A 68 -21.29 2.48 -26.75
C SER A 68 -20.92 1.60 -27.96
N ASP A 69 -20.50 0.35 -27.73
CA ASP A 69 -20.28 -0.66 -28.77
C ASP A 69 -21.53 -1.57 -28.97
N GLY A 70 -22.69 -1.20 -28.38
CA GLY A 70 -23.97 -1.91 -28.53
C GLY A 70 -24.09 -3.17 -27.65
N ILE A 71 -23.24 -3.34 -26.65
CA ILE A 71 -23.23 -4.50 -25.75
C ILE A 71 -23.89 -4.10 -24.43
N THR A 72 -25.03 -4.74 -24.11
CA THR A 72 -25.67 -4.58 -22.79
C THR A 72 -24.97 -5.45 -21.79
N CYS A 73 -24.33 -4.85 -20.77
CA CYS A 73 -23.63 -5.58 -19.72
C CYS A 73 -24.61 -6.23 -18.72
N GLY A 74 -24.21 -7.38 -18.17
CA GLY A 74 -24.84 -8.02 -17.01
C GLY A 74 -24.25 -7.44 -15.72
N THR A 75 -23.50 -8.27 -15.00
CA THR A 75 -22.84 -7.86 -13.74
C THR A 75 -21.38 -7.55 -13.98
N VAL A 76 -20.84 -6.57 -13.25
CA VAL A 76 -19.41 -6.28 -13.19
C VAL A 76 -18.97 -6.36 -11.72
N GLU A 77 -18.14 -7.34 -11.41
CA GLU A 77 -17.52 -7.52 -10.12
C GLU A 77 -16.08 -6.97 -10.19
N ILE A 78 -15.73 -6.01 -9.33
CA ILE A 78 -14.40 -5.42 -9.28
C ILE A 78 -13.79 -5.73 -7.93
N THR A 79 -12.63 -6.38 -7.98
CA THR A 79 -11.81 -6.72 -6.83
C THR A 79 -10.38 -6.20 -7.07
N TRP A 80 -9.53 -6.27 -6.04
CA TRP A 80 -8.11 -5.96 -6.19
C TRP A 80 -7.25 -6.93 -5.39
N LYS A 81 -6.05 -7.18 -5.90
CA LYS A 81 -5.06 -8.04 -5.27
C LYS A 81 -3.69 -7.40 -5.41
N ILE A 82 -3.14 -6.96 -4.28
CA ILE A 82 -1.81 -6.38 -4.27
C ILE A 82 -0.78 -7.51 -4.30
N GLU A 83 0.07 -7.49 -5.33
CA GLU A 83 1.15 -8.45 -5.48
C GLU A 83 2.44 -7.92 -4.84
N SER A 84 3.32 -8.83 -4.47
CA SER A 84 4.64 -8.50 -3.97
C SER A 84 5.57 -8.13 -5.13
N HIS A 85 6.22 -6.97 -5.02
CA HIS A 85 7.20 -6.51 -6.00
C HIS A 85 8.59 -6.52 -5.38
N SER A 86 9.47 -7.37 -5.89
CA SER A 86 10.88 -7.38 -5.52
C SER A 86 11.67 -6.41 -6.40
N VAL A 87 12.26 -5.39 -5.79
CA VAL A 87 13.11 -4.41 -6.50
C VAL A 87 14.44 -5.02 -6.93
N GLN A 88 14.97 -5.97 -6.18
CA GLN A 88 16.23 -6.64 -6.46
C GLN A 88 16.10 -8.15 -6.25
N LYS A 89 16.56 -8.94 -7.21
CA LYS A 89 16.54 -10.42 -7.16
C LYS A 89 17.36 -11.02 -6.00
N SER A 90 18.31 -10.26 -5.46
CA SER A 90 19.20 -10.69 -4.37
C SER A 90 18.66 -10.42 -2.97
N LEU A 91 17.62 -9.59 -2.82
CA LEU A 91 17.00 -9.29 -1.54
C LEU A 91 15.82 -10.23 -1.28
N GLN A 92 15.83 -10.84 -0.12
CA GLN A 92 14.68 -11.63 0.33
C GLN A 92 13.55 -10.67 0.72
N PRO A 93 12.33 -10.85 0.20
CA PRO A 93 11.17 -10.09 0.65
C PRO A 93 10.98 -10.28 2.16
N MET A 94 10.58 -9.22 2.84
CA MET A 94 10.20 -9.33 4.25
C MET A 94 8.99 -10.24 4.38
N LYS A 95 9.05 -11.13 5.37
CA LYS A 95 7.94 -12.04 5.64
C LYS A 95 6.71 -11.23 6.04
N ASN A 96 5.58 -11.52 5.40
CA ASN A 96 4.28 -10.89 5.65
C ASN A 96 4.15 -9.40 5.20
N ILE A 97 5.11 -8.86 4.45
CA ILE A 97 5.04 -7.51 3.87
C ILE A 97 5.23 -7.63 2.35
N LYS A 98 4.21 -7.23 1.58
CA LYS A 98 4.25 -7.36 0.13
C LYS A 98 5.13 -6.28 -0.52
N ASN A 99 5.01 -5.04 -0.08
CA ASN A 99 5.70 -3.91 -0.67
C ASN A 99 6.21 -2.94 0.41
N VAL A 100 7.43 -2.43 0.24
CA VAL A 100 8.05 -1.43 1.13
C VAL A 100 8.27 -0.15 0.33
N ILE A 101 7.83 0.99 0.89
CA ILE A 101 8.01 2.31 0.30
C ILE A 101 8.76 3.17 1.31
N ALA A 102 10.01 3.53 0.99
CA ALA A 102 10.82 4.42 1.81
C ALA A 102 10.62 5.88 1.37
N VAL A 103 10.33 6.75 2.34
CA VAL A 103 10.19 8.20 2.13
C VAL A 103 11.40 8.89 2.72
N ALA A 104 12.21 9.51 1.87
CA ALA A 104 13.45 10.16 2.24
C ALA A 104 13.46 11.64 1.83
N SER A 105 14.29 12.43 2.49
CA SER A 105 14.54 13.84 2.11
C SER A 105 15.98 14.24 2.39
N GLY A 106 16.56 15.08 1.54
CA GLY A 106 17.91 15.61 1.73
C GLY A 106 18.02 16.67 2.83
N LYS A 107 16.88 17.21 3.31
CA LYS A 107 16.83 18.27 4.34
C LYS A 107 15.70 18.03 5.32
N GLY A 108 15.87 18.44 6.56
CA GLY A 108 14.81 18.49 7.56
C GLY A 108 13.78 19.58 7.26
N GLY A 109 12.55 19.42 7.77
CA GLY A 109 11.49 20.42 7.70
C GLY A 109 10.82 20.61 6.34
N VAL A 110 10.99 19.70 5.38
CA VAL A 110 10.40 19.77 4.03
C VAL A 110 9.07 19.01 3.88
N GLY A 111 8.53 18.47 4.97
CA GLY A 111 7.26 17.74 4.94
C GLY A 111 7.39 16.22 4.65
N LYS A 112 8.57 15.62 4.82
CA LYS A 112 8.84 14.20 4.62
C LYS A 112 7.84 13.32 5.36
N SER A 113 7.75 13.44 6.69
CA SER A 113 6.85 12.64 7.53
C SER A 113 5.37 12.90 7.22
N THR A 114 5.02 14.16 6.89
CA THR A 114 3.67 14.50 6.41
C THR A 114 3.34 13.74 5.12
N THR A 115 4.29 13.67 4.19
CA THR A 115 4.12 12.90 2.95
C THR A 115 3.99 11.40 3.25
N ALA A 116 4.82 10.84 4.13
CA ALA A 116 4.76 9.44 4.52
C ALA A 116 3.38 9.07 5.12
N VAL A 117 2.89 9.85 6.07
CA VAL A 117 1.56 9.64 6.69
C VAL A 117 0.44 9.75 5.65
N ASN A 118 0.48 10.78 4.78
CA ASN A 118 -0.57 10.94 3.76
C ASN A 118 -0.58 9.80 2.73
N ILE A 119 0.58 9.30 2.30
CA ILE A 119 0.66 8.12 1.44
C ILE A 119 0.06 6.90 2.14
N ALA A 120 0.43 6.66 3.41
CA ALA A 120 -0.10 5.54 4.18
C ALA A 120 -1.63 5.61 4.32
N LEU A 121 -2.17 6.77 4.69
CA LEU A 121 -3.60 7.01 4.82
C LEU A 121 -4.35 6.86 3.49
N ALA A 122 -3.78 7.37 2.39
CA ALA A 122 -4.38 7.24 1.07
C ALA A 122 -4.50 5.77 0.65
N LEU A 123 -3.42 4.97 0.80
CA LEU A 123 -3.42 3.54 0.48
C LEU A 123 -4.40 2.76 1.37
N ALA A 124 -4.48 3.07 2.67
CA ALA A 124 -5.44 2.46 3.58
C ALA A 124 -6.87 2.84 3.22
N GLY A 125 -7.12 4.11 2.84
CA GLY A 125 -8.41 4.61 2.36
C GLY A 125 -8.90 3.86 1.13
N GLU A 126 -7.99 3.46 0.24
CA GLU A 126 -8.26 2.64 -0.95
C GLU A 126 -8.35 1.13 -0.65
N GLY A 127 -8.31 0.73 0.62
CA GLY A 127 -8.61 -0.64 1.06
C GLY A 127 -7.39 -1.55 1.20
N SER A 128 -6.16 -1.01 1.29
CA SER A 128 -4.97 -1.80 1.58
C SER A 128 -4.72 -1.95 3.09
N ASN A 129 -4.05 -3.03 3.47
CA ASN A 129 -3.45 -3.19 4.80
C ASN A 129 -2.11 -2.47 4.82
N VAL A 130 -2.01 -1.38 5.60
CA VAL A 130 -0.84 -0.50 5.59
C VAL A 130 -0.22 -0.36 6.97
N GLY A 131 1.11 -0.47 7.01
CA GLY A 131 1.93 -0.13 8.17
C GLY A 131 2.77 1.12 7.90
N ILE A 132 3.13 1.84 8.96
CA ILE A 132 4.09 2.95 8.91
C ILE A 132 5.14 2.77 10.00
N LEU A 133 6.41 2.84 9.60
CA LEU A 133 7.56 2.80 10.49
C LEU A 133 8.23 4.18 10.52
N ASP A 134 8.26 4.79 11.69
CA ASP A 134 9.04 6.01 11.95
C ASP A 134 10.48 5.63 12.26
N ALA A 135 11.36 5.86 11.31
CA ALA A 135 12.79 5.63 11.41
C ALA A 135 13.58 6.91 11.72
N ASP A 136 12.90 8.05 11.93
CA ASP A 136 13.55 9.32 12.29
C ASP A 136 13.79 9.39 13.79
N ILE A 137 14.91 8.81 14.24
CA ILE A 137 15.27 8.71 15.65
C ILE A 137 15.51 10.08 16.30
N TYR A 138 15.96 11.05 15.53
CA TYR A 138 16.30 12.38 16.05
C TYR A 138 15.08 13.29 16.23
N GLY A 139 13.97 12.96 15.62
CA GLY A 139 12.73 13.72 15.70
C GLY A 139 11.51 12.89 15.33
N PRO A 140 11.22 11.81 16.10
CA PRO A 140 10.10 10.96 15.79
C PRO A 140 8.81 11.77 15.82
N SER A 141 8.10 11.79 14.71
CA SER A 141 6.92 12.64 14.53
C SER A 141 5.63 11.84 14.27
N ILE A 142 5.75 10.60 13.82
CA ILE A 142 4.61 9.74 13.47
C ILE A 142 3.67 9.51 14.66
N PRO A 143 4.13 9.23 15.89
CA PRO A 143 3.24 9.06 17.04
C PRO A 143 2.31 10.27 17.23
N ARG A 144 2.88 11.47 17.22
CA ARG A 144 2.12 12.72 17.38
C ARG A 144 1.16 12.96 16.22
N MET A 145 1.60 12.73 14.98
CA MET A 145 0.76 12.91 13.78
C MET A 145 -0.41 11.92 13.73
N MET A 146 -0.19 10.71 14.24
CA MET A 146 -1.18 9.64 14.30
C MET A 146 -2.06 9.71 15.56
N GLY A 147 -1.80 10.64 16.49
CA GLY A 147 -2.51 10.72 17.77
C GLY A 147 -2.29 9.48 18.65
N LEU A 148 -1.11 8.89 18.56
CA LEU A 148 -0.70 7.70 19.32
C LEU A 148 0.19 8.10 20.50
N SER A 149 0.00 7.44 21.64
CA SER A 149 0.80 7.64 22.87
C SER A 149 0.88 6.33 23.65
N GLY A 150 1.88 6.23 24.50
CA GLY A 150 2.15 5.03 25.30
C GLY A 150 3.20 4.13 24.64
N GLN A 151 3.31 2.89 25.14
CA GLN A 151 4.27 1.90 24.67
C GLN A 151 3.55 0.75 23.96
N PRO A 152 4.18 0.14 22.92
CA PRO A 152 3.64 -1.04 22.26
C PRO A 152 3.63 -2.23 23.22
N ASP A 153 2.59 -3.04 23.13
CA ASP A 153 2.47 -4.27 23.91
C ASP A 153 3.46 -5.33 23.40
N SER A 154 3.91 -6.20 24.34
CA SER A 154 4.71 -7.37 24.02
C SER A 154 4.16 -8.59 24.75
N GLN A 155 3.71 -9.59 24.00
CA GLN A 155 3.14 -10.80 24.61
C GLN A 155 4.21 -11.79 25.09
N ASP A 156 5.36 -11.81 24.46
CA ASP A 156 6.47 -12.74 24.69
C ASP A 156 7.75 -12.07 25.25
N GLY A 157 7.70 -10.75 25.48
CA GLY A 157 8.83 -9.94 25.90
C GLY A 157 9.92 -9.77 24.84
N LYS A 158 9.66 -10.19 23.58
CA LYS A 158 10.60 -10.10 22.46
C LYS A 158 9.99 -9.42 21.26
N SER A 159 8.76 -9.79 20.89
CA SER A 159 8.05 -9.18 19.78
C SER A 159 7.21 -8.00 20.27
N LEU A 160 6.98 -7.02 19.38
CA LEU A 160 6.21 -5.82 19.63
C LEU A 160 4.92 -5.83 18.78
N GLU A 161 3.78 -5.61 19.42
CA GLU A 161 2.54 -5.37 18.67
C GLU A 161 2.52 -3.91 18.20
N PRO A 162 2.29 -3.65 16.89
CA PRO A 162 2.22 -2.28 16.40
C PRO A 162 1.04 -1.54 17.00
N MET A 163 1.22 -0.26 17.28
CA MET A 163 0.13 0.64 17.66
C MET A 163 -0.80 0.86 16.47
N GLU A 164 -2.10 1.07 16.72
CA GLU A 164 -3.08 1.23 15.63
C GLU A 164 -3.90 2.50 15.81
N ASN A 165 -4.01 3.31 14.76
CA ASN A 165 -4.97 4.40 14.64
C ASN A 165 -5.24 4.72 13.16
N HIS A 166 -6.40 5.28 12.87
CA HIS A 166 -6.85 5.66 11.51
C HIS A 166 -6.75 4.53 10.48
N GLY A 167 -6.84 3.26 10.90
CA GLY A 167 -6.73 2.11 10.02
C GLY A 167 -5.29 1.78 9.60
N LEU A 168 -4.29 2.39 10.22
CA LEU A 168 -2.86 2.12 10.02
C LEU A 168 -2.26 1.43 11.24
N LYS A 169 -1.33 0.51 10.98
CA LYS A 169 -0.39 -0.01 11.98
C LYS A 169 0.82 0.90 12.02
N ALA A 170 1.22 1.35 13.20
CA ALA A 170 2.33 2.28 13.36
C ALA A 170 3.35 1.75 14.37
N MET A 171 4.63 1.89 14.04
CA MET A 171 5.73 1.68 14.95
C MET A 171 6.71 2.85 14.85
N SER A 172 7.24 3.26 15.97
CA SER A 172 8.22 4.35 16.06
C SER A 172 9.19 4.08 17.18
N ILE A 173 10.43 4.50 16.99
CA ILE A 173 11.39 4.55 18.09
C ILE A 173 10.90 5.47 19.22
N GLY A 174 10.08 6.47 18.89
CA GLY A 174 9.47 7.37 19.85
C GLY A 174 8.55 6.69 20.88
N PHE A 175 8.06 5.49 20.62
CA PHE A 175 7.31 4.71 21.61
C PHE A 175 8.20 3.98 22.63
N LEU A 176 9.49 3.79 22.29
CA LEU A 176 10.45 3.04 23.10
C LEU A 176 11.40 3.96 23.88
N ILE A 177 11.41 5.24 23.55
CA ILE A 177 12.25 6.23 24.23
C ILE A 177 11.43 6.87 25.33
N ASP A 178 11.96 6.82 26.55
CA ASP A 178 11.44 7.60 27.65
C ASP A 178 11.85 9.09 27.46
N GLU A 179 10.89 9.99 27.32
CA GLU A 179 11.16 11.42 27.13
C GLU A 179 11.99 12.02 28.28
N GLU A 180 11.97 11.40 29.44
CA GLU A 180 12.71 11.84 30.62
C GLU A 180 14.17 11.38 30.67
N THR A 181 14.55 10.41 29.83
CA THR A 181 15.90 9.85 29.81
C THR A 181 16.63 10.15 28.50
N PRO A 182 17.45 11.21 28.42
CA PRO A 182 18.20 11.53 27.21
C PRO A 182 19.21 10.42 26.90
N MET A 183 18.94 9.64 25.87
CA MET A 183 19.89 8.65 25.34
C MET A 183 20.75 9.29 24.24
N ILE A 184 22.06 9.05 24.35
CA ILE A 184 22.99 9.46 23.28
C ILE A 184 23.03 8.34 22.23
N TRP A 185 22.29 8.54 21.15
CA TRP A 185 22.26 7.60 20.04
C TRP A 185 23.55 7.72 19.20
N ARG A 186 24.31 6.62 19.10
CA ARG A 186 25.44 6.51 18.15
C ARG A 186 25.00 5.71 16.94
N GLY A 187 25.58 6.00 15.76
CA GLY A 187 25.17 5.40 14.49
C GLY A 187 24.89 3.88 14.53
N PRO A 188 25.82 3.04 15.04
CA PRO A 188 25.56 1.59 15.09
C PRO A 188 24.37 1.18 15.98
N MET A 189 24.10 1.91 17.07
CA MET A 189 22.95 1.66 17.94
C MET A 189 21.64 2.02 17.26
N VAL A 190 21.67 3.09 16.47
CA VAL A 190 20.51 3.54 15.65
C VAL A 190 20.12 2.46 14.66
N THR A 191 21.07 1.97 13.87
CA THR A 191 20.86 0.91 12.89
C THR A 191 20.27 -0.33 13.53
N GLN A 192 20.87 -0.80 14.63
CA GLN A 192 20.38 -1.99 15.35
C GLN A 192 18.95 -1.80 15.91
N ALA A 193 18.63 -0.63 16.46
CA ALA A 193 17.29 -0.34 16.95
C ALA A 193 16.25 -0.33 15.83
N LEU A 194 16.59 0.23 14.68
CA LEU A 194 15.72 0.24 13.50
C LEU A 194 15.51 -1.16 12.92
N GLU A 195 16.57 -1.97 12.83
CA GLU A 195 16.46 -3.37 12.44
C GLU A 195 15.53 -4.13 13.38
N GLN A 196 15.68 -3.95 14.69
CA GLN A 196 14.79 -4.59 15.68
C GLN A 196 13.35 -4.11 15.52
N LEU A 197 13.09 -2.80 15.38
CA LEU A 197 11.74 -2.28 15.14
C LEU A 197 11.12 -2.85 13.86
N LEU A 198 11.93 -3.07 12.85
CA LEU A 198 11.46 -3.64 11.58
C LEU A 198 11.16 -5.13 11.70
N THR A 199 12.03 -5.90 12.37
CA THR A 199 11.99 -7.38 12.44
C THR A 199 11.15 -7.91 13.59
N ASP A 200 11.18 -7.26 14.76
CA ASP A 200 10.52 -7.72 15.97
C ASP A 200 9.08 -7.24 16.07
N THR A 201 8.69 -6.27 15.24
CA THR A 201 7.29 -5.84 15.14
C THR A 201 6.44 -6.88 14.43
N GLN A 202 5.33 -7.25 15.05
CA GLN A 202 4.35 -8.19 14.50
C GLN A 202 3.47 -7.48 13.45
N TRP A 203 4.05 -7.12 12.32
CA TRP A 203 3.35 -6.41 11.24
C TRP A 203 2.15 -7.17 10.68
N ARG A 204 2.15 -8.52 10.86
CA ARG A 204 1.16 -9.43 10.25
C ARG A 204 1.20 -9.29 8.73
N GLU A 205 0.08 -9.49 8.05
CA GLU A 205 0.04 -9.34 6.59
C GLU A 205 -0.21 -7.89 6.21
N LEU A 206 0.80 -7.26 5.61
CA LEU A 206 0.70 -5.91 5.04
C LEU A 206 0.79 -5.96 3.51
N ASP A 207 -0.03 -5.13 2.86
CA ASP A 207 0.13 -4.81 1.45
C ASP A 207 1.27 -3.81 1.23
N TYR A 208 1.38 -2.84 2.15
CA TYR A 208 2.42 -1.81 2.11
C TYR A 208 2.97 -1.50 3.50
N LEU A 209 4.28 -1.37 3.60
CA LEU A 209 4.96 -0.74 4.73
C LEU A 209 5.60 0.56 4.25
N ILE A 210 5.19 1.68 4.83
CA ILE A 210 5.77 2.99 4.58
C ILE A 210 6.85 3.24 5.63
N ILE A 211 8.08 3.53 5.21
CA ILE A 211 9.20 3.85 6.11
C ILE A 211 9.52 5.32 5.99
N ASP A 212 9.33 6.07 7.07
CA ASP A 212 9.74 7.47 7.19
C ASP A 212 11.20 7.55 7.63
N LEU A 213 12.12 7.73 6.67
CA LEU A 213 13.56 7.75 6.92
C LEU A 213 14.01 9.08 7.55
N PRO A 214 15.12 9.11 8.33
CA PRO A 214 15.67 10.36 8.82
C PRO A 214 16.09 11.28 7.66
N PRO A 215 16.10 12.62 7.86
CA PRO A 215 16.58 13.53 6.84
C PRO A 215 18.09 13.44 6.65
N GLY A 216 18.57 13.73 5.45
CA GLY A 216 20.00 13.76 5.13
C GLY A 216 20.47 12.60 4.27
N THR A 217 21.77 12.34 4.25
CA THR A 217 22.44 11.30 3.43
C THR A 217 23.30 10.37 4.30
N GLY A 218 22.90 10.16 5.55
CA GLY A 218 23.65 9.37 6.51
C GLY A 218 23.55 7.86 6.30
N ASP A 219 24.35 7.08 7.03
CA ASP A 219 24.46 5.62 6.92
C ASP A 219 23.13 4.89 7.17
N VAL A 220 22.21 5.49 7.91
CA VAL A 220 20.86 4.95 8.19
C VAL A 220 20.04 4.77 6.91
N GLN A 221 20.35 5.51 5.84
CA GLN A 221 19.64 5.36 4.55
C GLN A 221 20.22 4.22 3.70
N LEU A 222 21.36 3.67 4.09
CA LEU A 222 22.06 2.59 3.37
C LEU A 222 21.81 1.20 4.00
N THR A 223 21.19 1.16 5.17
CA THR A 223 20.81 -0.05 5.88
C THR A 223 19.41 -0.48 5.51
#